data_bb17f9e5c64032c7821e77ad6a0beec7
#
_entry.id   bb17f9e5c64032c7821e77ad6a0beec7
#
_cell.length_a   1.000
_cell.length_b   1.000
_cell.length_c   1.000
_cell.angle_alpha   90.00
_cell.angle_beta   90.00
_cell.angle_gamma   90.00
#
_symmetry.space_group_name_H-M   'P 1'
#
loop_
_entity.id
_entity.type
_entity.pdbx_description
1 polymer ?
#
loop_
_entity_poly.entity_id
_entity_poly.type
_entity_poly.pdbx_seq_one_letter_code
_entity_poly.pdbx_strand_id
1 'polypeptide(L)'
;SNMLNQLFCDFLQEVIDQYGVIVKHGDYVEYCNVESVYYDNAETVLGNSIRNAVEKRFPWMIVRKAKKASIIDRIRCTVRLMGAGRFWITEDCKSLQTAFSDAVWNKDVKDKDERLDDGSTDIDSLDAFEYTIERDMRDLIEEVEDV
;
A
#
# COMPACT_ATOMS: atom_id res chain seq x y z
N SER A 1 -16.84 -11.02 4.17
CA SER A 1 -17.33 -12.36 3.87
C SER A 1 -16.19 -13.34 3.67
N ASN A 2 -16.45 -14.63 3.86
CA ASN A 2 -15.43 -15.67 3.70
C ASN A 2 -14.86 -15.73 2.28
N MET A 3 -15.68 -15.50 1.27
CA MET A 3 -15.23 -15.51 -0.13
C MET A 3 -14.23 -14.39 -0.40
N LEU A 4 -14.52 -13.17 0.01
CA LEU A 4 -13.62 -12.03 -0.19
C LEU A 4 -12.30 -12.23 0.55
N ASN A 5 -12.37 -12.68 1.80
CA ASN A 5 -11.19 -12.97 2.61
C ASN A 5 -10.32 -14.06 1.97
N GLN A 6 -10.94 -15.10 1.44
CA GLN A 6 -10.22 -16.18 0.76
C GLN A 6 -9.56 -15.69 -0.53
N LEU A 7 -10.27 -14.94 -1.35
CA LEU A 7 -9.71 -14.34 -2.58
C LEU A 7 -8.54 -13.41 -2.27
N PHE A 8 -8.65 -12.61 -1.22
CA PHE A 8 -7.57 -11.73 -0.80
C PHE A 8 -6.34 -12.51 -0.31
N CYS A 9 -6.54 -13.56 0.48
CA CYS A 9 -5.44 -14.43 0.92
C CYS A 9 -4.80 -15.17 -0.26
N ASP A 10 -5.58 -15.61 -1.23
CA ASP A 10 -5.06 -16.25 -2.45
C ASP A 10 -4.22 -15.26 -3.27
N PHE A 11 -4.67 -14.02 -3.37
CA PHE A 11 -3.89 -12.94 -3.99
C PHE A 11 -2.55 -12.71 -3.26
N LEU A 12 -2.56 -12.63 -1.94
CA LEU A 12 -1.33 -12.49 -1.15
C LEU A 12 -0.39 -13.69 -1.37
N GLN A 13 -0.94 -14.89 -1.48
CA GLN A 13 -0.13 -16.07 -1.79
C GLN A 13 0.55 -15.96 -3.14
N GLU A 14 -0.15 -15.48 -4.17
CA GLU A 14 0.43 -15.23 -5.48
C GLU A 14 1.56 -14.20 -5.43
N VAL A 15 1.37 -13.12 -4.67
CA VAL A 15 2.41 -12.09 -4.47
C VAL A 15 3.63 -12.68 -3.78
N ILE A 16 3.44 -13.50 -2.75
CA ILE A 16 4.53 -14.19 -2.04
C ILE A 16 5.25 -15.14 -2.99
N ASP A 17 4.53 -15.92 -3.78
CA ASP A 17 5.10 -16.90 -4.70
C ASP A 17 5.91 -16.24 -5.80
N GLN A 18 5.48 -15.07 -6.28
CA GLN A 18 6.12 -14.35 -7.38
C GLN A 18 7.26 -13.43 -6.94
N TYR A 19 7.10 -12.74 -5.81
CA TYR A 19 8.02 -11.69 -5.35
C TYR A 19 8.61 -11.95 -3.96
N GLY A 20 8.07 -12.93 -3.23
CA GLY A 20 8.45 -13.19 -1.84
C GLY A 20 9.83 -13.78 -1.70
N VAL A 21 10.55 -13.30 -0.72
CA VAL A 21 11.73 -13.94 -0.17
C VAL A 21 11.35 -14.51 1.19
N ILE A 22 11.42 -15.82 1.35
CA ILE A 22 11.02 -16.51 2.57
C ILE A 22 12.20 -17.30 3.12
N VAL A 23 12.49 -17.11 4.41
CA VAL A 23 13.43 -17.94 5.16
C VAL A 23 12.63 -18.74 6.17
N LYS A 24 12.77 -20.06 6.12
CA LYS A 24 12.04 -21.00 6.98
C LYS A 24 13.00 -21.88 7.79
N HIS A 25 12.53 -22.24 8.99
CA HIS A 25 13.08 -23.33 9.80
C HIS A 25 11.96 -24.36 10.01
N GLY A 26 11.95 -25.46 9.23
CA GLY A 26 10.81 -26.37 9.18
C GLY A 26 9.57 -25.65 8.67
N ASP A 27 8.47 -25.69 9.45
CA ASP A 27 7.23 -24.96 9.14
C ASP A 27 7.22 -23.53 9.69
N TYR A 28 8.22 -23.15 10.47
CA TYR A 28 8.34 -21.81 11.02
C TYR A 28 8.94 -20.85 10.00
N VAL A 29 8.27 -19.71 9.77
CA VAL A 29 8.78 -18.62 8.94
C VAL A 29 9.58 -17.66 9.80
N GLU A 30 10.88 -17.61 9.61
CA GLU A 30 11.76 -16.65 10.28
C GLU A 30 11.65 -15.27 9.67
N TYR A 31 11.55 -15.20 8.34
CA TYR A 31 11.48 -13.95 7.58
C TYR A 31 10.65 -14.12 6.32
N CYS A 32 9.88 -13.08 6.01
CA CYS A 32 9.23 -12.90 4.72
C CYS A 32 9.16 -11.39 4.42
N ASN A 33 9.57 -10.98 3.22
CA ASN A 33 9.52 -9.58 2.81
C ASN A 33 8.10 -9.09 2.50
N VAL A 34 7.12 -10.00 2.36
CA VAL A 34 5.70 -9.65 2.30
C VAL A 34 5.16 -9.75 3.72
N GLU A 35 5.20 -8.64 4.45
CA GLU A 35 5.07 -8.64 5.91
C GLU A 35 3.90 -7.83 6.45
N SER A 36 3.32 -6.93 5.65
CA SER A 36 2.29 -6.02 6.14
C SER A 36 1.19 -5.78 5.12
N VAL A 37 -0.04 -5.64 5.63
CA VAL A 37 -1.20 -5.21 4.88
C VAL A 37 -1.78 -3.98 5.58
N TYR A 38 -2.06 -2.94 4.80
CA TYR A 38 -2.69 -1.71 5.31
C TYR A 38 -4.06 -1.52 4.67
N TYR A 39 -5.04 -1.09 5.46
CA TYR A 39 -6.39 -0.83 5.00
C TYR A 39 -6.88 0.55 5.43
N ASP A 40 -7.86 1.10 4.73
CA ASP A 40 -8.42 2.42 5.04
C ASP A 40 -9.06 2.44 6.42
N ASN A 41 -8.80 3.50 7.18
CA ASN A 41 -9.35 3.69 8.52
C ASN A 41 -10.88 3.65 8.59
N ALA A 42 -11.55 4.03 7.50
CA ALA A 42 -13.01 4.00 7.41
C ALA A 42 -13.58 2.58 7.33
N GLU A 43 -12.78 1.60 6.92
CA GLU A 43 -13.22 0.23 6.63
C GLU A 43 -12.94 -0.73 7.79
N THR A 44 -13.35 -0.36 9.02
CA THR A 44 -13.03 -1.11 10.24
C THR A 44 -13.56 -2.54 10.23
N VAL A 45 -14.80 -2.77 9.80
CA VAL A 45 -15.41 -4.11 9.77
C VAL A 45 -14.71 -5.01 8.77
N LEU A 46 -14.49 -4.51 7.55
CA LEU A 46 -13.78 -5.23 6.50
C LEU A 46 -12.33 -5.49 6.94
N GLY A 47 -11.67 -4.48 7.49
CA GLY A 47 -10.29 -4.59 7.97
C GLY A 47 -10.12 -5.65 9.05
N ASN A 48 -11.04 -5.73 10.01
CA ASN A 48 -11.00 -6.76 11.05
C ASN A 48 -11.22 -8.17 10.47
N SER A 49 -12.15 -8.30 9.52
CA SER A 49 -12.41 -9.56 8.85
C SER A 49 -11.17 -10.06 8.07
N ILE A 50 -10.56 -9.18 7.30
CA ILE A 50 -9.33 -9.47 6.54
C ILE A 50 -8.18 -9.80 7.50
N ARG A 51 -8.02 -9.04 8.58
CA ARG A 51 -6.98 -9.31 9.58
C ARG A 51 -7.06 -10.73 10.10
N ASN A 52 -8.24 -11.18 10.52
CA ASN A 52 -8.41 -12.52 11.05
C ASN A 52 -8.04 -13.60 10.04
N ALA A 53 -8.43 -13.44 8.79
CA ALA A 53 -8.11 -14.39 7.72
C ALA A 53 -6.62 -14.40 7.37
N VAL A 54 -6.01 -13.21 7.23
CA VAL A 54 -4.60 -13.05 6.86
C VAL A 54 -3.68 -13.57 7.97
N GLU A 55 -3.89 -13.17 9.21
CA GLU A 55 -3.06 -13.57 10.34
C GLU A 55 -3.16 -15.07 10.63
N LYS A 56 -4.30 -15.69 10.33
CA LYS A 56 -4.47 -17.14 10.44
C LYS A 56 -3.66 -17.90 9.39
N ARG A 57 -3.70 -17.44 8.13
CA ARG A 57 -3.01 -18.11 7.02
C ARG A 57 -1.53 -17.75 6.94
N PHE A 58 -1.19 -16.52 7.30
CA PHE A 58 0.18 -15.97 7.29
C PHE A 58 0.55 -15.42 8.67
N PRO A 59 0.94 -16.28 9.63
CA PRO A 59 1.11 -15.86 11.03
C PRO A 59 2.17 -14.76 11.27
N TRP A 60 3.10 -14.57 10.35
CA TRP A 60 4.12 -13.51 10.43
C TRP A 60 3.61 -12.16 9.95
N MET A 61 2.48 -12.12 9.22
CA MET A 61 1.98 -10.92 8.57
C MET A 61 1.19 -10.05 9.54
N ILE A 62 1.36 -8.75 9.43
CA ILE A 62 0.68 -7.75 10.27
C ILE A 62 -0.34 -6.99 9.43
N VAL A 63 -1.57 -6.92 9.90
CA VAL A 63 -2.65 -6.17 9.25
C VAL A 63 -2.99 -4.96 10.10
N ARG A 64 -2.87 -3.75 9.54
CA ARG A 64 -3.03 -2.48 10.25
C ARG A 64 -3.89 -1.50 9.49
N LYS A 65 -4.48 -0.56 10.24
CA LYS A 65 -5.07 0.64 9.65
C LYS A 65 -3.99 1.51 9.03
N ALA A 66 -4.31 2.12 7.89
CA ALA A 66 -3.46 3.15 7.29
C ALA A 66 -3.27 4.32 8.25
N LYS A 67 -2.10 4.94 8.24
CA LYS A 67 -1.77 6.09 9.08
C LYS A 67 -2.48 7.36 8.63
N LYS A 68 -2.73 7.50 7.34
CA LYS A 68 -3.30 8.69 6.69
C LYS A 68 -2.49 9.96 6.96
N ALA A 69 -1.22 9.93 6.59
CA ALA A 69 -0.39 11.12 6.53
C ALA A 69 -0.98 12.15 5.55
N SER A 70 -0.53 13.39 5.63
CA SER A 70 -0.99 14.41 4.70
C SER A 70 -0.70 14.02 3.24
N ILE A 71 -1.58 14.39 2.33
CA ILE A 71 -1.42 14.08 0.90
C ILE A 71 -0.12 14.68 0.35
N ILE A 72 0.24 15.88 0.77
CA ILE A 72 1.48 16.55 0.36
C ILE A 72 2.71 15.74 0.78
N ASP A 73 2.75 15.22 2.00
CA ASP A 73 3.88 14.42 2.47
C ASP A 73 4.01 13.11 1.71
N ARG A 74 2.89 12.46 1.41
CA ARG A 74 2.85 11.26 0.58
C ARG A 74 3.39 11.51 -0.82
N ILE A 75 2.95 12.60 -1.46
CA ILE A 75 3.41 13.01 -2.79
C ILE A 75 4.91 13.31 -2.77
N ARG A 76 5.38 14.09 -1.80
CA ARG A 76 6.80 14.43 -1.67
C ARG A 76 7.68 13.21 -1.52
N CYS A 77 7.28 12.26 -0.69
CA CYS A 77 8.00 11.01 -0.52
C CYS A 77 8.11 10.26 -1.86
N THR A 78 7.00 10.06 -2.55
CA THR A 78 6.96 9.36 -3.83
C THR A 78 7.83 10.06 -4.89
N VAL A 79 7.73 11.38 -5.02
CA VAL A 79 8.52 12.17 -5.97
C VAL A 79 10.01 12.05 -5.69
N ARG A 80 10.42 12.09 -4.42
CA ARG A 80 11.83 11.91 -4.03
C ARG A 80 12.34 10.52 -4.37
N LEU A 81 11.56 9.49 -4.13
CA LEU A 81 11.91 8.11 -4.50
C LEU A 81 12.07 7.97 -6.02
N MET A 82 11.16 8.56 -6.79
CA MET A 82 11.24 8.57 -8.26
C MET A 82 12.50 9.30 -8.73
N GLY A 83 12.76 10.48 -8.19
CA GLY A 83 13.94 11.28 -8.54
C GLY A 83 15.26 10.61 -8.21
N ALA A 84 15.30 9.77 -7.18
CA ALA A 84 16.48 9.00 -6.78
C ALA A 84 16.61 7.66 -7.53
N GLY A 85 15.70 7.33 -8.45
CA GLY A 85 15.71 6.05 -9.15
C GLY A 85 15.38 4.85 -8.26
N ARG A 86 14.64 5.07 -7.18
CA ARG A 86 14.27 4.04 -6.19
C ARG A 86 12.79 3.66 -6.22
N PHE A 87 12.14 3.92 -7.33
CA PHE A 87 10.71 3.64 -7.49
C PHE A 87 10.46 2.96 -8.83
N TRP A 88 9.84 1.78 -8.78
CA TRP A 88 9.46 1.00 -9.95
C TRP A 88 8.02 0.52 -9.81
N ILE A 89 7.31 0.50 -10.92
CA ILE A 89 5.97 -0.09 -11.03
C ILE A 89 6.07 -1.20 -12.07
N THR A 90 5.54 -2.39 -11.76
CA THR A 90 5.50 -3.47 -12.73
C THR A 90 4.53 -3.14 -13.88
N GLU A 91 4.78 -3.69 -15.07
CA GLU A 91 4.00 -3.38 -16.27
C GLU A 91 2.52 -3.74 -16.17
N ASP A 92 2.18 -4.71 -15.34
CA ASP A 92 0.81 -5.16 -15.11
C ASP A 92 0.03 -4.29 -14.12
N CYS A 93 0.68 -3.40 -13.39
CA CYS A 93 0.02 -2.44 -12.48
C CYS A 93 -0.61 -1.26 -13.23
N LYS A 94 -1.54 -1.54 -14.12
CA LYS A 94 -2.15 -0.53 -15.02
C LYS A 94 -2.96 0.52 -14.28
N SER A 95 -3.75 0.12 -13.28
CA SER A 95 -4.56 1.04 -12.48
C SER A 95 -3.71 2.08 -11.78
N LEU A 96 -2.59 1.68 -11.17
CA LEU A 96 -1.70 2.61 -10.49
C LEU A 96 -0.99 3.55 -11.47
N GLN A 97 -0.54 3.05 -12.62
CA GLN A 97 0.06 3.90 -13.66
C GLN A 97 -0.92 4.97 -14.14
N THR A 98 -2.18 4.59 -14.39
CA THR A 98 -3.24 5.52 -14.77
C THR A 98 -3.52 6.52 -13.66
N ALA A 99 -3.60 6.07 -12.41
CA ALA A 99 -3.83 6.94 -11.26
C ALA A 99 -2.75 8.03 -11.13
N PHE A 100 -1.48 7.70 -11.31
CA PHE A 100 -0.41 8.70 -11.31
C PHE A 100 -0.52 9.71 -12.44
N SER A 101 -1.00 9.30 -13.61
CA SER A 101 -1.16 10.19 -14.76
C SER A 101 -2.35 11.14 -14.61
N ASP A 102 -3.43 10.69 -13.98
CA ASP A 102 -4.73 11.35 -14.01
C ASP A 102 -5.07 12.11 -12.72
N ALA A 103 -4.33 11.89 -11.63
CA ALA A 103 -4.62 12.53 -10.34
C ALA A 103 -4.51 14.06 -10.43
N VAL A 104 -5.54 14.74 -9.96
CA VAL A 104 -5.60 16.21 -9.93
C VAL A 104 -6.19 16.69 -8.60
N TRP A 105 -5.89 17.94 -8.24
CA TRP A 105 -6.48 18.59 -7.09
C TRP A 105 -7.97 18.90 -7.30
N ASN A 106 -8.75 18.79 -6.23
CA ASN A 106 -10.12 19.28 -6.23
C ASN A 106 -10.13 20.81 -6.07
N LYS A 107 -10.41 21.52 -7.15
CA LYS A 107 -10.42 22.99 -7.20
C LYS A 107 -11.56 23.62 -6.42
N ASP A 108 -12.60 22.87 -6.09
CA ASP A 108 -13.75 23.34 -5.31
C ASP A 108 -13.46 23.36 -3.81
N VAL A 109 -12.41 22.68 -3.36
CA VAL A 109 -11.94 22.69 -1.97
C VAL A 109 -10.75 23.63 -1.85
N LYS A 110 -10.91 24.75 -1.14
CA LYS A 110 -9.90 25.81 -1.06
C LYS A 110 -9.09 25.80 0.24
N ASP A 111 -9.61 25.17 1.29
CA ASP A 111 -9.03 25.26 2.64
C ASP A 111 -8.03 24.15 2.94
N LYS A 112 -7.97 23.10 2.11
CA LYS A 112 -7.09 21.98 2.28
C LYS A 112 -6.70 21.33 0.95
N ASP A 113 -5.60 20.64 0.94
CA ASP A 113 -5.18 19.82 -0.20
C ASP A 113 -6.04 18.55 -0.26
N GLU A 114 -6.88 18.47 -1.27
CA GLU A 114 -7.75 17.34 -1.52
C GLU A 114 -7.70 16.97 -3.00
N ARG A 115 -7.54 15.68 -3.29
CA ARG A 115 -7.61 15.18 -4.66
C ARG A 115 -9.04 15.11 -5.14
N LEU A 116 -9.22 15.33 -6.45
CA LEU A 116 -10.53 15.16 -7.08
C LEU A 116 -10.91 13.67 -7.04
N ASP A 117 -12.04 13.36 -6.41
CA ASP A 117 -12.59 12.02 -6.25
C ASP A 117 -14.06 12.01 -6.70
N ASP A 118 -14.27 12.15 -8.01
CA ASP A 118 -15.60 12.21 -8.64
C ASP A 118 -15.86 11.05 -9.62
N GLY A 119 -15.00 10.03 -9.58
CA GLY A 119 -15.05 8.88 -10.49
C GLY A 119 -14.33 9.10 -11.83
N SER A 120 -13.79 10.30 -12.09
CA SER A 120 -13.01 10.58 -13.30
C SER A 120 -11.55 10.12 -13.19
N THR A 121 -11.08 9.84 -11.97
CA THR A 121 -9.73 9.37 -11.68
C THR A 121 -9.77 8.17 -10.73
N ASP A 122 -8.72 7.36 -10.72
CA ASP A 122 -8.59 6.20 -9.82
C ASP A 122 -7.82 6.58 -8.54
N ILE A 123 -8.47 7.34 -7.68
CA ILE A 123 -7.90 7.79 -6.41
C ILE A 123 -7.70 6.62 -5.45
N ASP A 124 -8.56 5.62 -5.48
CA ASP A 124 -8.46 4.46 -4.58
C ASP A 124 -7.17 3.67 -4.81
N SER A 125 -6.75 3.47 -6.06
CA SER A 125 -5.46 2.82 -6.36
C SER A 125 -4.28 3.64 -5.87
N LEU A 126 -4.34 4.96 -5.99
CA LEU A 126 -3.29 5.85 -5.53
C LEU A 126 -3.19 5.87 -4.00
N ASP A 127 -4.32 6.00 -3.31
CA ASP A 127 -4.38 5.92 -1.86
C ASP A 127 -3.88 4.56 -1.34
N ALA A 128 -4.29 3.46 -1.97
CA ALA A 128 -3.84 2.12 -1.60
C ALA A 128 -2.31 1.98 -1.70
N PHE A 129 -1.72 2.49 -2.78
CA PHE A 129 -0.25 2.54 -2.90
C PHE A 129 0.38 3.37 -1.78
N GLU A 130 -0.12 4.56 -1.54
CA GLU A 130 0.44 5.47 -0.54
C GLU A 130 0.36 4.91 0.88
N TYR A 131 -0.67 4.14 1.21
CA TYR A 131 -0.77 3.45 2.49
C TYR A 131 0.41 2.48 2.72
N THR A 132 0.97 1.93 1.67
CA THR A 132 2.12 1.02 1.79
C THR A 132 3.41 1.72 2.23
N ILE A 133 3.58 3.01 1.96
CA ILE A 133 4.80 3.76 2.26
C ILE A 133 4.67 4.70 3.48
N GLU A 134 3.45 5.04 3.89
CA GLU A 134 3.20 6.08 4.90
C GLU A 134 3.96 5.90 6.20
N ARG A 135 4.04 4.67 6.70
CA ARG A 135 4.69 4.39 7.98
C ARG A 135 6.21 4.47 7.92
N ASP A 136 6.77 4.37 6.73
CA ASP A 136 8.21 4.32 6.48
C ASP A 136 8.74 5.57 5.78
N MET A 137 7.90 6.59 5.54
CA MET A 137 8.26 7.78 4.77
C MET A 137 9.50 8.48 5.31
N ARG A 138 9.64 8.59 6.63
CA ARG A 138 10.80 9.22 7.25
C ARG A 138 12.09 8.48 6.88
N ASP A 139 12.11 7.18 7.08
CA ASP A 139 13.27 6.35 6.80
C ASP A 139 13.58 6.32 5.30
N LEU A 140 12.57 6.22 4.45
CA LEU A 140 12.72 6.25 2.99
C LEU A 140 13.35 7.56 2.50
N ILE A 141 12.95 8.70 3.08
CA ILE A 141 13.49 10.02 2.72
C ILE A 141 14.92 10.17 3.22
N GLU A 142 15.23 9.78 4.46
CA GLU A 142 16.57 9.81 5.02
C GLU A 142 17.54 8.98 4.17
N GLU A 143 17.17 7.79 3.76
CA GLU A 143 17.97 6.93 2.88
C GLU A 143 18.26 7.60 1.52
N VAL A 144 17.33 8.37 0.98
CA VAL A 144 17.52 9.11 -0.28
C VAL A 144 18.48 10.29 -0.09
N GLU A 145 18.39 10.99 1.03
CA GLU A 145 19.22 12.16 1.34
C GLU A 145 20.68 11.79 1.65
N ASP A 146 20.92 10.60 2.17
CA ASP A 146 22.26 10.09 2.50
C ASP A 146 23.06 9.58 1.28
N VAL A 147 22.43 9.55 0.13
CA VAL A 147 23.05 9.19 -1.14
C VAL A 147 23.45 10.45 -1.91
#